data_e8c78a603bd78d8cbce9f6df5ac3bae2
#
_entry.id   e8c78a603bd78d8cbce9f6df5ac3bae2
#
_cell.length_a   1.000
_cell.length_b   1.000
_cell.length_c   1.000
_cell.angle_alpha   90.00
_cell.angle_beta   90.00
_cell.angle_gamma   90.00
#
_symmetry.space_group_name_H-M   'P 1'
#
loop_
_entity.id
_entity.type
_entity.pdbx_description
1 polymer ?
#
loop_
_entity_poly.entity_id
_entity_poly.type
_entity_poly.pdbx_seq_one_letter_code
_entity_poly.pdbx_strand_id
1 'polypeptide(L)'
;MLAAAVLHHLRADQEWRDVFAAFYRALRPGGSLWVFDLVESSIPAVGRLMRQRYGEYPTRLKDESYRDQVFAYVEKEDTPRPLLFQLDLLRQVGFAQVEVLHKNLCFAAFGAVKG
;
A
#
# COMPACT_ATOMS: atom_id res chain seq x y z
N MET A 1 -4.98 -11.04 -11.27
CA MET A 1 -4.88 -9.55 -11.42
C MET A 1 -3.74 -9.03 -10.55
N LEU A 2 -2.96 -8.11 -11.07
CA LEU A 2 -1.80 -7.54 -10.39
C LEU A 2 -1.90 -6.02 -10.40
N ALA A 3 -1.71 -5.40 -9.22
CA ALA A 3 -1.61 -3.94 -9.08
C ALA A 3 -0.29 -3.60 -8.38
N ALA A 4 0.60 -2.91 -9.07
CA ALA A 4 1.92 -2.60 -8.56
C ALA A 4 2.18 -1.09 -8.60
N ALA A 5 2.50 -0.50 -7.45
CA ALA A 5 2.93 0.89 -7.30
C ALA A 5 1.94 1.92 -7.88
N VAL A 6 0.64 1.65 -7.80
CA VAL A 6 -0.38 2.56 -8.35
C VAL A 6 -1.39 3.04 -7.31
N LEU A 7 -1.66 2.24 -6.28
CA LEU A 7 -2.73 2.55 -5.33
C LEU A 7 -2.38 3.71 -4.39
N HIS A 8 -1.12 3.92 -4.11
CA HIS A 8 -0.67 5.00 -3.23
C HIS A 8 -0.97 6.40 -3.78
N HIS A 9 -1.41 6.50 -5.03
CA HIS A 9 -1.86 7.76 -5.61
C HIS A 9 -3.33 8.09 -5.32
N LEU A 10 -4.11 7.13 -4.84
CA LEU A 10 -5.50 7.36 -4.44
C LEU A 10 -5.54 8.21 -3.17
N ARG A 11 -6.49 9.13 -3.07
CA ARG A 11 -6.54 10.08 -1.96
C ARG A 11 -7.74 9.87 -1.05
N ALA A 12 -8.96 10.06 -1.56
CA ALA A 12 -10.17 9.95 -0.75
C ALA A 12 -10.50 8.48 -0.45
N ASP A 13 -11.10 8.23 0.72
CA ASP A 13 -11.56 6.87 1.08
C ASP A 13 -12.48 6.30 0.03
N GLN A 14 -13.33 7.12 -0.57
CA GLN A 14 -14.25 6.68 -1.61
C GLN A 14 -13.52 6.21 -2.87
N GLU A 15 -12.42 6.87 -3.23
CA GLU A 15 -11.59 6.44 -4.36
C GLU A 15 -10.99 5.04 -4.11
N TRP A 16 -10.47 4.82 -2.90
CA TRP A 16 -9.95 3.51 -2.49
C TRP A 16 -11.03 2.44 -2.58
N ARG A 17 -12.21 2.76 -2.06
CA ARG A 17 -13.34 1.84 -2.05
C ARG A 17 -13.81 1.51 -3.45
N ASP A 18 -13.92 2.51 -4.32
CA ASP A 18 -14.37 2.35 -5.70
C ASP A 18 -13.40 1.48 -6.51
N VAL A 19 -12.10 1.71 -6.35
CA VAL A 19 -11.07 0.94 -7.06
C VAL A 19 -11.08 -0.53 -6.60
N PHE A 20 -11.13 -0.77 -5.29
CA PHE A 20 -11.15 -2.13 -4.77
C PHE A 20 -12.44 -2.87 -5.15
N ALA A 21 -13.57 -2.17 -5.14
CA ALA A 21 -14.84 -2.74 -5.60
C ALA A 21 -14.80 -3.08 -7.10
N ALA A 22 -14.16 -2.24 -7.91
CA ALA A 22 -13.97 -2.50 -9.34
C ALA A 22 -13.09 -3.73 -9.57
N PHE A 23 -12.03 -3.89 -8.80
CA PHE A 23 -11.19 -5.10 -8.86
C PHE A 23 -12.00 -6.35 -8.53
N TYR A 24 -12.81 -6.27 -7.49
CA TYR A 24 -13.65 -7.41 -7.10
C TYR A 24 -14.63 -7.80 -8.22
N ARG A 25 -15.31 -6.81 -8.81
CA ARG A 25 -16.26 -7.06 -9.89
C ARG A 25 -15.61 -7.62 -11.15
N ALA A 26 -14.36 -7.21 -11.43
CA ALA A 26 -13.66 -7.65 -12.62
C ALA A 26 -13.15 -9.09 -12.54
N LEU A 27 -13.05 -9.65 -11.34
CA LEU A 27 -12.55 -11.00 -11.14
C LEU A 27 -13.67 -12.03 -11.25
N ARG A 28 -13.33 -13.20 -11.79
CA ARG A 28 -14.20 -14.38 -11.77
C ARG A 28 -14.15 -15.01 -10.38
N PRO A 29 -15.18 -15.78 -9.98
CA PRO A 29 -15.07 -16.61 -8.77
C PRO A 29 -13.82 -17.48 -8.82
N GLY A 30 -13.06 -17.52 -7.74
CA GLY A 30 -11.78 -18.19 -7.68
C GLY A 30 -10.61 -17.38 -8.17
N GLY A 31 -10.85 -16.22 -8.78
CA GLY A 31 -9.78 -15.31 -9.20
C GLY A 31 -9.12 -14.61 -8.03
N SER A 32 -7.95 -14.05 -8.26
CA SER A 32 -7.17 -13.41 -7.21
C SER A 32 -6.68 -12.03 -7.63
N LEU A 33 -6.52 -11.16 -6.62
CA LEU A 33 -5.91 -9.85 -6.75
C LEU A 33 -4.65 -9.83 -5.90
N TRP A 34 -3.54 -9.36 -6.46
CA TRP A 34 -2.28 -9.20 -5.73
C TRP A 34 -1.79 -7.78 -5.88
N VAL A 35 -1.45 -7.17 -4.76
CA VAL A 35 -1.03 -5.76 -4.66
C VAL A 35 0.40 -5.70 -4.16
N PHE A 36 1.23 -4.89 -4.82
CA PHE A 36 2.60 -4.60 -4.41
C PHE A 36 2.74 -3.08 -4.37
N ASP A 37 2.72 -2.49 -3.18
CA ASP A 37 2.66 -1.03 -3.09
C ASP A 37 3.21 -0.51 -1.77
N LEU A 38 3.33 0.81 -1.72
CA LEU A 38 3.64 1.52 -0.49
C LEU A 38 2.46 1.43 0.46
N VAL A 39 2.78 1.24 1.74
CA VAL A 39 1.78 1.25 2.81
C VAL A 39 2.26 2.13 3.95
N GLU A 40 1.32 2.61 4.75
CA GLU A 40 1.59 3.42 5.93
C GLU A 40 1.32 2.59 7.18
N SER A 41 1.97 2.93 8.29
CA SER A 41 1.62 2.34 9.57
C SER A 41 0.42 3.06 10.17
N SER A 42 -0.50 2.31 10.79
CA SER A 42 -1.61 2.89 11.54
C SER A 42 -1.16 3.44 12.89
N ILE A 43 0.08 3.15 13.31
CA ILE A 43 0.68 3.64 14.54
C ILE A 43 1.73 4.70 14.18
N PRO A 44 1.54 6.00 14.54
CA PRO A 44 2.45 7.07 14.11
C PRO A 44 3.91 6.84 14.48
N ALA A 45 4.19 6.33 15.68
CA ALA A 45 5.57 6.06 16.11
C ALA A 45 6.23 4.98 15.25
N VAL A 46 5.50 3.95 14.89
CA VAL A 46 6.00 2.89 14.00
C VAL A 46 6.20 3.45 12.59
N GLY A 47 5.29 4.28 12.12
CA GLY A 47 5.41 4.94 10.82
C GLY A 47 6.67 5.78 10.71
N ARG A 48 6.99 6.53 11.76
CA ARG A 48 8.23 7.32 11.80
C ARG A 48 9.46 6.43 11.75
N LEU A 49 9.46 5.33 12.49
CA LEU A 49 10.56 4.37 12.48
C LEU A 49 10.74 3.74 11.09
N MET A 50 9.66 3.36 10.45
CA MET A 50 9.70 2.78 9.10
C MET A 50 10.25 3.77 8.09
N ARG A 51 9.84 5.04 8.15
CA ARG A 51 10.35 6.09 7.27
C ARG A 51 11.82 6.34 7.50
N GLN A 52 12.27 6.33 8.75
CA GLN A 52 13.67 6.50 9.08
C GLN A 52 14.51 5.38 8.47
N ARG A 53 14.09 4.15 8.62
CA ARG A 53 14.79 3.00 8.05
C ARG A 53 14.77 2.99 6.52
N TYR A 54 13.64 3.34 5.94
CA TYR A 54 13.53 3.49 4.49
C TYR A 54 14.47 4.58 3.98
N GLY A 55 14.60 5.68 4.72
CA GLY A 55 15.49 6.79 4.37
C GLY A 55 16.97 6.48 4.47
N GLU A 56 17.36 5.46 5.22
CA GLU A 56 18.76 5.02 5.30
C GLU A 56 19.28 4.56 3.93
N TYR A 57 18.44 3.95 3.14
CA TYR A 57 18.83 3.43 1.83
C TYR A 57 19.22 4.56 0.85
N PRO A 58 18.39 5.61 0.63
CA PRO A 58 18.80 6.74 -0.20
C PRO A 58 20.05 7.47 0.34
N THR A 59 20.18 7.59 1.65
CA THR A 59 21.34 8.25 2.28
C THR A 59 22.63 7.50 1.99
N ARG A 60 22.60 6.17 1.96
CA ARG A 60 23.75 5.35 1.61
C ARG A 60 24.17 5.52 0.16
N LEU A 61 23.17 5.76 -0.73
CA LEU A 61 23.44 5.91 -2.16
C LEU A 61 23.92 7.31 -2.52
N LYS A 62 23.44 8.33 -1.80
CA LYS A 62 23.75 9.73 -2.08
C LYS A 62 24.07 10.51 -0.80
N ASP A 63 23.10 11.30 -0.30
CA ASP A 63 23.27 12.10 0.90
C ASP A 63 21.91 12.39 1.55
N GLU A 64 21.92 13.11 2.68
CA GLU A 64 20.72 13.47 3.41
C GLU A 64 19.80 14.38 2.61
N SER A 65 20.36 15.26 1.80
CA SER A 65 19.57 16.14 0.94
C SER A 65 18.72 15.34 -0.05
N TYR A 66 19.28 14.31 -0.65
CA TYR A 66 18.54 13.41 -1.53
C TYR A 66 17.43 12.67 -0.77
N ARG A 67 17.73 12.17 0.42
CA ARG A 67 16.73 11.53 1.27
C ARG A 67 15.57 12.46 1.57
N ASP A 68 15.86 13.70 1.95
CA ASP A 68 14.85 14.69 2.28
C ASP A 68 13.97 15.00 1.05
N GLN A 69 14.57 15.07 -0.13
CA GLN A 69 13.82 15.27 -1.37
C GLN A 69 12.88 14.11 -1.66
N VAL A 70 13.32 12.87 -1.45
CA VAL A 70 12.48 11.68 -1.65
C VAL A 70 11.29 11.72 -0.69
N PHE A 71 11.52 11.99 0.59
CA PHE A 71 10.45 12.05 1.59
C PHE A 71 9.46 13.18 1.30
N ALA A 72 9.96 14.36 0.90
CA ALA A 72 9.09 15.47 0.55
C ALA A 72 8.21 15.13 -0.66
N TYR A 73 8.76 14.42 -1.65
CA TYR A 73 8.00 13.98 -2.80
C TYR A 73 6.89 13.01 -2.40
N VAL A 74 7.22 12.00 -1.59
CA VAL A 74 6.23 11.02 -1.11
C VAL A 74 5.10 11.69 -0.35
N GLU A 75 5.43 12.60 0.58
CA GLU A 75 4.42 13.32 1.37
C GLU A 75 3.51 14.20 0.50
N LYS A 76 4.06 14.83 -0.53
CA LYS A 76 3.31 15.75 -1.38
C LYS A 76 2.45 15.02 -2.43
N GLU A 77 2.99 14.01 -3.07
CA GLU A 77 2.37 13.39 -4.24
C GLU A 77 1.65 12.09 -3.92
N ASP A 78 2.13 11.36 -2.92
CA ASP A 78 1.62 10.04 -2.59
C ASP A 78 0.80 10.08 -1.30
N THR A 79 -0.28 9.30 -1.25
CA THR A 79 -1.11 9.16 -0.06
C THR A 79 -1.34 7.68 0.25
N PRO A 80 -0.26 6.95 0.62
CA PRO A 80 -0.41 5.53 0.96
C PRO A 80 -1.28 5.38 2.21
N ARG A 81 -2.01 4.28 2.27
CA ARG A 81 -2.87 3.96 3.40
C ARG A 81 -2.27 2.83 4.22
N PRO A 82 -2.62 2.72 5.51
CA PRO A 82 -2.19 1.61 6.33
C PRO A 82 -2.57 0.27 5.70
N LEU A 83 -1.70 -0.74 5.85
CA LEU A 83 -1.98 -2.07 5.34
C LEU A 83 -3.29 -2.63 5.93
N LEU A 84 -3.51 -2.42 7.23
CA LEU A 84 -4.74 -2.88 7.88
C LEU A 84 -5.99 -2.27 7.27
N PHE A 85 -5.93 -0.98 6.90
CA PHE A 85 -7.03 -0.32 6.19
C PHE A 85 -7.33 -1.04 4.86
N GLN A 86 -6.30 -1.36 4.11
CA GLN A 86 -6.46 -2.00 2.81
C GLN A 86 -6.96 -3.43 2.93
N LEU A 87 -6.47 -4.18 3.91
CA LEU A 87 -6.95 -5.55 4.17
C LEU A 87 -8.43 -5.54 4.56
N ASP A 88 -8.84 -4.63 5.43
CA ASP A 88 -10.25 -4.50 5.83
C ASP A 88 -11.11 -4.11 4.63
N LEU A 89 -10.61 -3.22 3.77
CA LEU A 89 -11.34 -2.78 2.59
C LEU A 89 -11.56 -3.94 1.61
N LEU A 90 -10.57 -4.81 1.42
CA LEU A 90 -10.73 -6.01 0.61
C LEU A 90 -11.89 -6.88 1.12
N ARG A 91 -11.98 -7.05 2.42
CA ARG A 91 -13.08 -7.80 3.02
C ARG A 91 -14.43 -7.10 2.82
N GLN A 92 -14.45 -5.78 3.00
CA GLN A 92 -15.68 -4.99 2.86
C GLN A 92 -16.25 -5.04 1.46
N VAL A 93 -15.41 -5.08 0.43
CA VAL A 93 -15.89 -5.14 -0.96
C VAL A 93 -16.28 -6.55 -1.39
N GLY A 94 -16.01 -7.57 -0.58
CA GLY A 94 -16.55 -8.91 -0.80
C GLY A 94 -15.55 -10.06 -0.83
N PHE A 95 -14.24 -9.79 -0.80
CA PHE A 95 -13.26 -10.87 -0.82
C PHE A 95 -13.37 -11.75 0.43
N ALA A 96 -13.43 -13.05 0.23
CA ALA A 96 -13.58 -14.02 1.31
C ALA A 96 -12.26 -14.36 2.00
N GLN A 97 -11.16 -14.31 1.26
CA GLN A 97 -9.85 -14.69 1.74
C GLN A 97 -8.85 -13.59 1.44
N VAL A 98 -8.17 -13.09 2.47
CA VAL A 98 -7.20 -12.00 2.39
C VAL A 98 -5.89 -12.47 3.00
N GLU A 99 -4.77 -12.18 2.34
CA GLU A 99 -3.46 -12.66 2.79
C GLU A 99 -2.37 -11.60 2.57
N VAL A 100 -1.37 -11.61 3.47
CA VAL A 100 -0.16 -10.81 3.32
C VAL A 100 0.96 -11.76 2.90
N LEU A 101 1.58 -11.48 1.76
CA LEU A 101 2.70 -12.30 1.28
C LEU A 101 4.03 -11.83 1.85
N HIS A 102 4.22 -10.52 1.95
CA HIS A 102 5.48 -9.95 2.40
C HIS A 102 5.27 -8.51 2.84
N LYS A 103 6.01 -8.09 3.85
CA LYS A 103 6.07 -6.69 4.26
C LYS A 103 7.50 -6.36 4.63
N ASN A 104 8.03 -5.28 4.03
CA ASN A 104 9.34 -4.77 4.34
C ASN A 104 9.24 -3.26 4.51
N LEU A 105 9.27 -2.80 5.76
CA LEU A 105 9.12 -1.40 6.13
C LEU A 105 7.81 -0.84 5.57
N CYS A 106 7.90 0.13 4.64
CA CYS A 106 6.73 0.77 4.05
C CYS A 106 6.28 0.14 2.72
N PHE A 107 6.82 -1.02 2.36
CA PHE A 107 6.36 -1.79 1.20
C PHE A 107 5.64 -3.06 1.66
N ALA A 108 4.58 -3.41 0.95
CA ALA A 108 3.86 -4.64 1.23
C ALA A 108 3.40 -5.32 -0.05
N ALA A 109 3.40 -6.65 0.00
CA ALA A 109 2.79 -7.51 -0.99
C ALA A 109 1.64 -8.24 -0.31
N PHE A 110 0.43 -8.03 -0.79
CA PHE A 110 -0.76 -8.60 -0.18
C PHE A 110 -1.84 -8.80 -1.24
N GLY A 111 -2.88 -9.49 -0.88
CA GLY A 111 -3.96 -9.68 -1.82
C GLY A 111 -5.10 -10.50 -1.27
N ALA A 112 -5.94 -10.95 -2.19
CA ALA A 112 -7.17 -11.62 -1.82
C ALA A 112 -7.66 -12.54 -2.94
N VAL A 113 -8.46 -13.51 -2.55
CA VAL A 113 -9.11 -14.46 -3.47
C VAL A 113 -10.61 -14.26 -3.40
N LYS A 114 -11.24 -14.18 -4.58
CA LYS A 114 -12.70 -14.10 -4.71
C LYS A 114 -13.29 -15.48 -4.56
N GLY A 115 -14.24 -15.60 -3.63
CA GLY A 115 -14.91 -16.86 -3.36
C GLY A 115 -15.87 -17.33 -4.45
#